data_5a8b99a20bb301479bc5656850513fe9
#
_entry.id   5a8b99a20bb301479bc5656850513fe9
#
_cell.length_a   1.000
_cell.length_b   1.000
_cell.length_c   1.000
_cell.angle_alpha   90.00
_cell.angle_beta   90.00
_cell.angle_gamma   90.00
#
_symmetry.space_group_name_H-M   'P 1'
#
loop_
_entity.id
_entity.type
_entity.pdbx_description
1 polymer ?
#
loop_
_entity_poly.entity_id
_entity_poly.type
_entity_poly.pdbx_seq_one_letter_code
_entity_poly.pdbx_strand_id
1 'polypeptide(L)'
;DSAISAPGPAASAQSPALLAVLPWIWLAGTTIMVGYGVLSYLRLRRRLQFAVRDEADPQIWYSDRICSPCVAGLLRPKIYLTFGLTEPETGHILAHERQHLRNRDHLWKALGWLILSVHWFNPLLWLCWPCFLRALEEACDQRVLRALGEEQKIDYGQSLLTLASGRRFRPGIS
;
A
#
# COMPACT_ATOMS: atom_id res chain seq x y z
N ASP A 1 7.61 73.36 -13.72
CA ASP A 1 7.29 71.98 -14.15
C ASP A 1 7.64 71.01 -13.02
N SER A 2 6.62 70.70 -12.19
CA SER A 2 6.74 69.74 -11.08
C SER A 2 6.37 68.36 -11.62
N ALA A 3 7.37 67.53 -11.88
CA ALA A 3 7.17 66.14 -12.22
C ALA A 3 6.69 65.35 -10.98
N ILE A 4 5.42 65.01 -10.99
CA ILE A 4 4.82 64.10 -9.99
C ILE A 4 5.36 62.68 -10.28
N SER A 5 6.29 62.23 -9.45
CA SER A 5 6.81 60.88 -9.48
C SER A 5 5.70 59.92 -8.98
N ALA A 6 5.18 59.03 -9.84
CA ALA A 6 4.23 58.02 -9.48
C ALA A 6 4.88 57.00 -8.50
N PRO A 7 4.19 56.59 -7.43
CA PRO A 7 4.72 55.57 -6.55
C PRO A 7 4.79 54.26 -7.32
N GLY A 8 6.00 53.68 -7.41
CA GLY A 8 6.22 52.38 -7.98
C GLY A 8 5.43 51.29 -7.21
N PRO A 9 5.09 50.15 -7.84
CA PRO A 9 4.32 49.10 -7.20
C PRO A 9 5.05 48.64 -5.95
N ALA A 10 4.37 48.77 -4.82
CA ALA A 10 4.86 48.23 -3.55
C ALA A 10 5.04 46.71 -3.68
N ALA A 11 6.31 46.30 -3.81
CA ALA A 11 6.65 44.89 -3.68
C ALA A 11 6.12 44.42 -2.34
N SER A 12 5.14 43.51 -2.36
CA SER A 12 4.59 42.88 -1.17
C SER A 12 5.72 42.12 -0.46
N ALA A 13 6.33 42.76 0.52
CA ALA A 13 7.34 42.15 1.37
C ALA A 13 6.65 41.02 2.14
N GLN A 14 6.79 39.79 1.63
CA GLN A 14 6.40 38.59 2.36
C GLN A 14 7.20 38.64 3.65
N SER A 15 6.47 38.66 4.78
CA SER A 15 7.09 38.78 6.09
C SER A 15 8.09 37.62 6.31
N PRO A 16 9.37 37.90 6.61
CA PRO A 16 10.42 36.88 6.71
C PRO A 16 10.08 35.80 7.76
N ALA A 17 9.21 36.13 8.72
CA ALA A 17 8.72 35.21 9.72
C ALA A 17 7.87 34.06 9.15
N LEU A 18 7.00 34.32 8.15
CA LEU A 18 6.20 33.29 7.49
C LEU A 18 7.07 32.29 6.73
N LEU A 19 8.08 32.77 6.02
CA LEU A 19 9.01 31.91 5.27
C LEU A 19 9.85 31.03 6.20
N ALA A 20 10.16 31.52 7.42
CA ALA A 20 10.91 30.75 8.41
C ALA A 20 10.10 29.59 9.04
N VAL A 21 8.76 29.69 9.08
CA VAL A 21 7.89 28.67 9.73
C VAL A 21 7.53 27.53 8.75
N LEU A 22 7.47 27.79 7.43
CA LEU A 22 7.07 26.81 6.43
C LEU A 22 7.88 25.49 6.46
N PRO A 23 9.23 25.51 6.57
CA PRO A 23 10.03 24.29 6.64
C PRO A 23 9.69 23.43 7.86
N TRP A 24 9.37 24.06 8.99
CA TRP A 24 8.99 23.35 10.20
C TRP A 24 7.62 22.68 10.10
N ILE A 25 6.64 23.35 9.47
CA ILE A 25 5.33 22.76 9.17
C ILE A 25 5.51 21.56 8.23
N TRP A 26 6.30 21.72 7.18
CA TRP A 26 6.60 20.64 6.24
C TRP A 26 7.28 19.46 6.93
N LEU A 27 8.30 19.71 7.74
CA LEU A 27 9.03 18.68 8.48
C LEU A 27 8.10 17.94 9.47
N ALA A 28 7.26 18.68 10.20
CA ALA A 28 6.30 18.10 11.12
C ALA A 28 5.31 17.17 10.40
N GLY A 29 4.70 17.63 9.30
CA GLY A 29 3.78 16.81 8.51
C GLY A 29 4.44 15.57 7.93
N THR A 30 5.65 15.70 7.37
CA THR A 30 6.43 14.57 6.86
C THR A 30 6.73 13.57 7.98
N THR A 31 7.16 14.03 9.15
CA THR A 31 7.46 13.17 10.31
C THR A 31 6.22 12.42 10.79
N ILE A 32 5.06 13.09 10.85
CA ILE A 32 3.79 12.45 11.21
C ILE A 32 3.42 11.36 10.20
N MET A 33 3.53 11.64 8.90
CA MET A 33 3.19 10.68 7.84
C MET A 33 4.10 9.45 7.85
N VAL A 34 5.41 9.67 7.95
CA VAL A 34 6.39 8.57 8.07
C VAL A 34 6.14 7.78 9.35
N GLY A 35 5.94 8.46 10.47
CA GLY A 35 5.61 7.83 11.75
C GLY A 35 4.36 6.96 11.69
N TYR A 36 3.29 7.45 11.04
CA TYR A 36 2.08 6.67 10.80
C TYR A 36 2.36 5.41 9.97
N GLY A 37 3.14 5.52 8.89
CA GLY A 37 3.53 4.37 8.07
C GLY A 37 4.32 3.33 8.87
N VAL A 38 5.31 3.77 9.64
CA VAL A 38 6.12 2.89 10.50
C VAL A 38 5.24 2.21 11.57
N LEU A 39 4.39 2.96 12.26
CA LEU A 39 3.49 2.41 13.27
C LEU A 39 2.50 1.40 12.68
N SER A 40 1.95 1.68 11.50
CA SER A 40 1.05 0.77 10.77
C SER A 40 1.77 -0.53 10.40
N TYR A 41 3.00 -0.43 9.91
CA TYR A 41 3.84 -1.59 9.60
C TYR A 41 4.17 -2.41 10.87
N LEU A 42 4.53 -1.76 11.97
CA LEU A 42 4.81 -2.43 13.23
C LEU A 42 3.56 -3.13 13.82
N ARG A 43 2.38 -2.52 13.69
CA ARG A 43 1.11 -3.16 14.08
C ARG A 43 0.84 -4.42 13.25
N LEU A 44 1.03 -4.33 11.93
CA LEU A 44 0.91 -5.50 11.06
C LEU A 44 1.91 -6.60 11.48
N ARG A 45 3.16 -6.25 11.66
CA ARG A 45 4.20 -7.19 12.09
C ARG A 45 3.87 -7.86 13.43
N ARG A 46 3.30 -7.11 14.39
CA ARG A 46 2.84 -7.67 15.68
C ARG A 46 1.68 -8.65 15.50
N ARG A 47 0.78 -8.42 14.56
CA ARG A 47 -0.30 -9.39 14.25
C ARG A 47 0.25 -10.67 13.63
N LEU A 48 1.28 -10.55 12.83
CA LEU A 48 1.90 -11.67 12.10
C LEU A 48 2.92 -12.47 12.93
N GLN A 49 3.31 -12.02 14.12
CA GLN A 49 4.31 -12.71 14.95
C GLN A 49 3.89 -14.10 15.45
N PHE A 50 2.58 -14.34 15.49
CA PHE A 50 1.99 -15.63 15.90
C PHE A 50 1.61 -16.53 14.72
N ALA A 51 2.02 -16.16 13.50
CA ALA A 51 1.78 -16.99 12.34
C ALA A 51 2.57 -18.30 12.42
N VAL A 52 1.93 -19.39 12.02
CA VAL A 52 2.53 -20.72 11.97
C VAL A 52 3.14 -20.94 10.59
N ARG A 53 4.37 -21.42 10.56
CA ARG A 53 5.06 -21.73 9.31
C ARG A 53 4.49 -22.99 8.69
N ASP A 54 4.34 -23.01 7.38
CA ASP A 54 4.02 -24.22 6.63
C ASP A 54 5.20 -25.20 6.63
N GLU A 55 4.91 -26.49 6.73
CA GLU A 55 5.95 -27.54 6.74
C GLU A 55 6.51 -27.80 5.34
N ALA A 56 5.68 -27.66 4.31
CA ALA A 56 6.04 -27.94 2.92
C ALA A 56 6.78 -26.78 2.26
N ASP A 57 6.37 -25.52 2.51
CA ASP A 57 7.01 -24.33 1.92
C ASP A 57 7.39 -23.31 3.01
N PRO A 58 8.70 -23.13 3.26
CA PRO A 58 9.19 -22.19 4.28
C PRO A 58 8.86 -20.72 4.04
N GLN A 59 8.37 -20.36 2.87
CA GLN A 59 7.94 -19.00 2.54
C GLN A 59 6.49 -18.72 2.92
N ILE A 60 5.70 -19.78 3.17
CA ILE A 60 4.28 -19.68 3.49
C ILE A 60 4.09 -19.72 5.01
N TRP A 61 3.22 -18.86 5.50
CA TRP A 61 2.85 -18.75 6.90
C TRP A 61 1.34 -18.60 7.02
N TYR A 62 0.74 -19.31 7.97
CA TYR A 62 -0.70 -19.25 8.26
C TYR A 62 -0.97 -18.39 9.48
N SER A 63 -1.98 -17.52 9.39
CA SER A 63 -2.39 -16.66 10.51
C SER A 63 -3.91 -16.51 10.55
N ASP A 64 -4.47 -16.57 11.75
CA ASP A 64 -5.88 -16.29 12.05
C ASP A 64 -6.16 -14.78 12.27
N ARG A 65 -5.10 -13.98 12.39
CA ARG A 65 -5.18 -12.54 12.72
C ARG A 65 -5.21 -11.63 11.50
N ILE A 66 -5.22 -12.19 10.31
CA ILE A 66 -5.35 -11.46 9.05
C ILE A 66 -6.69 -11.76 8.40
N CYS A 67 -7.30 -10.75 7.80
CA CYS A 67 -8.59 -10.89 7.12
C CYS A 67 -8.45 -11.37 5.67
N SER A 68 -7.24 -11.36 5.13
CA SER A 68 -6.96 -11.78 3.76
C SER A 68 -5.49 -12.15 3.61
N PRO A 69 -5.16 -13.04 2.66
CA PRO A 69 -3.81 -13.32 2.25
C PRO A 69 -3.03 -12.02 1.94
N CYS A 70 -1.74 -12.03 2.22
CA CYS A 70 -0.88 -10.87 1.93
C CYS A 70 0.60 -11.23 1.95
N VAL A 71 1.41 -10.47 1.21
CA VAL A 71 2.86 -10.45 1.35
C VAL A 71 3.27 -9.39 2.37
N ALA A 72 4.02 -9.79 3.39
CA ALA A 72 4.56 -8.87 4.40
C ALA A 72 6.04 -9.10 4.66
N GLY A 73 6.76 -8.01 4.96
CA GLY A 73 8.21 -7.98 5.18
C GLY A 73 8.90 -7.12 4.13
N LEU A 74 9.76 -6.18 4.56
CA LEU A 74 10.44 -5.27 3.64
C LEU A 74 11.68 -5.92 3.02
N LEU A 75 12.57 -6.51 3.85
CA LEU A 75 13.84 -7.11 3.40
C LEU A 75 13.73 -8.62 3.16
N ARG A 76 12.87 -9.30 3.91
CA ARG A 76 12.62 -10.74 3.81
C ARG A 76 11.13 -10.97 3.75
N PRO A 77 10.50 -10.70 2.59
CA PRO A 77 9.07 -10.84 2.44
C PRO A 77 8.65 -12.30 2.57
N LYS A 78 7.49 -12.50 3.21
CA LYS A 78 6.86 -13.81 3.41
C LYS A 78 5.41 -13.72 2.98
N ILE A 79 4.87 -14.84 2.54
CA ILE A 79 3.45 -14.95 2.17
C ILE A 79 2.68 -15.39 3.41
N TYR A 80 1.64 -14.66 3.76
CA TYR A 80 0.75 -14.99 4.85
C TYR A 80 -0.62 -15.35 4.30
N LEU A 81 -1.09 -16.56 4.63
CA LEU A 81 -2.39 -17.08 4.24
C LEU A 81 -3.32 -17.15 5.45
N THR A 82 -4.61 -17.09 5.19
CA THR A 82 -5.65 -17.34 6.20
C THR A 82 -5.96 -18.84 6.28
N PHE A 83 -6.38 -19.33 7.44
CA PHE A 83 -6.89 -20.69 7.57
C PHE A 83 -8.26 -20.85 6.88
N GLY A 84 -8.59 -22.08 6.46
CA GLY A 84 -9.91 -22.39 5.91
C GLY A 84 -10.10 -22.11 4.42
N LEU A 85 -9.02 -21.95 3.67
CA LEU A 85 -9.05 -21.92 2.21
C LEU A 85 -9.16 -23.35 1.66
N THR A 86 -9.91 -23.54 0.57
CA THR A 86 -9.97 -24.82 -0.16
C THR A 86 -8.72 -24.99 -1.04
N GLU A 87 -8.37 -26.22 -1.40
CA GLU A 87 -7.18 -26.49 -2.23
C GLU A 87 -7.14 -25.69 -3.55
N PRO A 88 -8.19 -25.64 -4.40
CA PRO A 88 -8.11 -24.85 -5.62
C PRO A 88 -7.96 -23.35 -5.34
N GLU A 89 -8.63 -22.82 -4.32
CA GLU A 89 -8.52 -21.40 -3.93
C GLU A 89 -7.11 -21.09 -3.42
N THR A 90 -6.54 -21.96 -2.60
CA THR A 90 -5.16 -21.79 -2.07
C THR A 90 -4.15 -21.70 -3.20
N GLY A 91 -4.25 -22.55 -4.21
CA GLY A 91 -3.36 -22.54 -5.38
C GLY A 91 -3.42 -21.22 -6.15
N HIS A 92 -4.61 -20.71 -6.43
CA HIS A 92 -4.83 -19.45 -7.15
C HIS A 92 -4.34 -18.24 -6.35
N ILE A 93 -4.68 -18.18 -5.06
CA ILE A 93 -4.25 -17.12 -4.16
C ILE A 93 -2.73 -17.12 -4.02
N LEU A 94 -2.13 -18.31 -3.88
CA LEU A 94 -0.68 -18.44 -3.76
C LEU A 94 0.04 -17.99 -5.04
N ALA A 95 -0.51 -18.28 -6.22
CA ALA A 95 0.01 -17.79 -7.48
C ALA A 95 0.00 -16.25 -7.55
N HIS A 96 -1.09 -15.63 -7.07
CA HIS A 96 -1.23 -14.19 -6.98
C HIS A 96 -0.21 -13.57 -5.99
N GLU A 97 -0.11 -14.07 -4.76
CA GLU A 97 0.82 -13.56 -3.75
C GLU A 97 2.30 -13.76 -4.16
N ARG A 98 2.61 -14.89 -4.80
CA ARG A 98 3.95 -15.12 -5.38
C ARG A 98 4.27 -14.13 -6.48
N GLN A 99 3.27 -13.70 -7.26
CA GLN A 99 3.48 -12.70 -8.30
C GLN A 99 3.79 -11.33 -7.70
N HIS A 100 3.10 -10.91 -6.63
CA HIS A 100 3.43 -9.70 -5.86
C HIS A 100 4.86 -9.75 -5.31
N LEU A 101 5.27 -10.91 -4.81
CA LEU A 101 6.61 -11.13 -4.29
C LEU A 101 7.66 -10.98 -5.40
N ARG A 102 7.42 -11.59 -6.56
CA ARG A 102 8.28 -11.54 -7.74
C ARG A 102 8.44 -10.12 -8.30
N ASN A 103 7.35 -9.35 -8.32
CA ASN A 103 7.31 -7.96 -8.75
C ASN A 103 7.91 -6.98 -7.73
N ARG A 104 8.14 -7.44 -6.48
CA ARG A 104 8.55 -6.60 -5.36
C ARG A 104 7.55 -5.47 -5.05
N ASP A 105 6.26 -5.71 -5.20
CA ASP A 105 5.20 -4.71 -5.04
C ASP A 105 5.20 -4.09 -3.63
N HIS A 106 5.63 -4.85 -2.61
CA HIS A 106 5.82 -4.35 -1.25
C HIS A 106 6.86 -3.21 -1.17
N LEU A 107 7.92 -3.24 -2.01
CA LEU A 107 8.90 -2.15 -2.10
C LEU A 107 8.33 -0.94 -2.83
N TRP A 108 7.59 -1.16 -3.90
CA TRP A 108 6.92 -0.08 -4.63
C TRP A 108 5.86 0.61 -3.77
N LYS A 109 5.08 -0.14 -3.00
CA LYS A 109 4.12 0.41 -2.02
C LYS A 109 4.83 1.23 -0.94
N ALA A 110 5.97 0.76 -0.42
CA ALA A 110 6.76 1.51 0.56
C ALA A 110 7.36 2.79 -0.02
N LEU A 111 7.92 2.73 -1.23
CA LEU A 111 8.48 3.89 -1.93
C LEU A 111 7.39 4.93 -2.23
N GLY A 112 6.25 4.49 -2.76
CA GLY A 112 5.11 5.37 -3.03
C GLY A 112 4.61 6.07 -1.76
N TRP A 113 4.52 5.35 -0.64
CA TRP A 113 4.19 5.94 0.65
C TRP A 113 5.22 6.97 1.12
N LEU A 114 6.51 6.72 0.90
CA LEU A 114 7.56 7.67 1.25
C LEU A 114 7.44 8.96 0.41
N ILE A 115 7.21 8.84 -0.89
CA ILE A 115 6.98 9.98 -1.79
C ILE A 115 5.76 10.78 -1.32
N LEU A 116 4.65 10.09 -1.03
CA LEU A 116 3.43 10.72 -0.51
C LEU A 116 3.69 11.42 0.82
N SER A 117 4.52 10.84 1.70
CA SER A 117 4.87 11.41 3.00
C SER A 117 5.67 12.71 2.86
N VAL A 118 6.60 12.78 1.93
CA VAL A 118 7.41 13.99 1.66
C VAL A 118 6.55 15.10 1.05
N HIS A 119 5.58 14.73 0.22
CA HIS A 119 4.70 15.66 -0.48
C HIS A 119 3.26 15.61 0.07
N TRP A 120 3.12 15.40 1.36
CA TRP A 120 1.83 15.22 2.04
C TRP A 120 0.83 16.36 1.80
N PHE A 121 1.33 17.56 1.53
CA PHE A 121 0.53 18.76 1.25
C PHE A 121 -0.03 18.83 -0.17
N ASN A 122 0.38 17.91 -1.06
CA ASN A 122 -0.06 17.92 -2.46
C ASN A 122 -1.29 17.02 -2.65
N PRO A 123 -2.49 17.58 -2.91
CA PRO A 123 -3.73 16.80 -3.04
C PRO A 123 -3.70 15.87 -4.27
N LEU A 124 -2.94 16.20 -5.32
CA LEU A 124 -2.85 15.38 -6.52
C LEU A 124 -2.23 14.01 -6.21
N LEU A 125 -1.21 13.97 -5.36
CA LEU A 125 -0.58 12.70 -4.97
C LEU A 125 -1.53 11.81 -4.15
N TRP A 126 -2.43 12.41 -3.36
CA TRP A 126 -3.46 11.66 -2.66
C TRP A 126 -4.47 11.03 -3.62
N LEU A 127 -4.81 11.72 -4.72
CA LEU A 127 -5.65 11.16 -5.78
C LEU A 127 -4.92 10.08 -6.59
N CYS A 128 -3.63 10.26 -6.85
CA CYS A 128 -2.81 9.28 -7.55
C CYS A 128 -2.56 8.00 -6.73
N TRP A 129 -2.54 8.09 -5.41
CA TRP A 129 -2.23 6.97 -4.53
C TRP A 129 -3.14 5.74 -4.73
N PRO A 130 -4.48 5.85 -4.68
CA PRO A 130 -5.36 4.71 -4.95
C PRO A 130 -5.24 4.20 -6.40
N CYS A 131 -5.01 5.08 -7.38
CA CYS A 131 -4.79 4.67 -8.76
C CYS A 131 -3.50 3.85 -8.90
N PHE A 132 -2.43 4.26 -8.23
CA PHE A 132 -1.18 3.51 -8.18
C PHE A 132 -1.35 2.12 -7.57
N LEU A 133 -2.07 2.02 -6.43
CA LEU A 133 -2.35 0.72 -5.82
C LEU A 133 -3.15 -0.19 -6.74
N ARG A 134 -4.17 0.33 -7.41
CA ARG A 134 -4.96 -0.43 -8.41
C ARG A 134 -4.12 -0.90 -9.58
N ALA A 135 -3.25 -0.04 -10.10
CA ALA A 135 -2.36 -0.41 -11.21
C ALA A 135 -1.41 -1.56 -10.83
N LEU A 136 -0.92 -1.62 -9.59
CA LEU A 136 -0.14 -2.75 -9.10
C LEU A 136 -0.95 -4.06 -9.05
N GLU A 137 -2.20 -3.99 -8.55
CA GLU A 137 -3.09 -5.14 -8.49
C GLU A 137 -3.44 -5.64 -9.92
N GLU A 138 -3.85 -4.73 -10.82
CA GLU A 138 -4.16 -5.07 -12.22
C GLU A 138 -2.96 -5.67 -12.96
N ALA A 139 -1.77 -5.14 -12.74
CA ALA A 139 -0.54 -5.69 -13.33
C ALA A 139 -0.20 -7.08 -12.78
N CYS A 140 -0.49 -7.34 -11.49
CA CYS A 140 -0.35 -8.65 -10.87
C CYS A 140 -1.33 -9.65 -11.50
N ASP A 141 -2.62 -9.33 -11.52
CA ASP A 141 -3.67 -10.18 -12.09
C ASP A 141 -3.40 -10.52 -13.56
N GLN A 142 -3.05 -9.52 -14.37
CA GLN A 142 -2.73 -9.76 -15.79
C GLN A 142 -1.56 -10.74 -15.98
N ARG A 143 -0.55 -10.69 -15.12
CA ARG A 143 0.60 -11.61 -15.21
C ARG A 143 0.22 -13.02 -14.79
N VAL A 144 -0.59 -13.17 -13.75
CA VAL A 144 -1.12 -14.48 -13.34
C VAL A 144 -2.00 -15.05 -14.45
N LEU A 145 -2.95 -14.27 -14.98
CA LEU A 145 -3.83 -14.70 -16.07
C LEU A 145 -3.09 -15.10 -17.35
N ARG A 146 -1.97 -14.43 -17.65
CA ARG A 146 -1.11 -14.85 -18.80
C ARG A 146 -0.38 -16.16 -18.57
N ALA A 147 -0.09 -16.49 -17.32
CA ALA A 147 0.60 -17.73 -16.96
C ALA A 147 -0.36 -18.93 -16.85
N LEU A 148 -1.66 -18.70 -16.64
CA LEU A 148 -2.70 -19.71 -16.53
C LEU A 148 -3.24 -20.07 -17.93
N GLY A 149 -3.65 -21.36 -18.12
CA GLY A 149 -4.42 -21.81 -19.28
C GLY A 149 -5.83 -21.21 -19.31
N GLU A 150 -6.47 -21.23 -20.48
CA GLU A 150 -7.81 -20.61 -20.66
C GLU A 150 -8.87 -21.15 -19.67
N GLU A 151 -8.84 -22.46 -19.39
CA GLU A 151 -9.79 -23.11 -18.46
C GLU A 151 -9.60 -22.61 -17.03
N GLN A 152 -8.37 -22.37 -16.61
CA GLN A 152 -8.04 -21.94 -15.25
C GLN A 152 -8.33 -20.46 -14.99
N LYS A 153 -8.51 -19.63 -16.03
CA LYS A 153 -8.80 -18.19 -15.90
C LYS A 153 -10.14 -17.93 -15.25
N ILE A 154 -11.15 -18.75 -15.56
CA ILE A 154 -12.50 -18.62 -15.00
C ILE A 154 -12.44 -18.96 -13.50
N ASP A 155 -11.81 -20.07 -13.15
CA ASP A 155 -11.68 -20.53 -11.76
C ASP A 155 -10.86 -19.55 -10.90
N TYR A 156 -9.79 -18.99 -11.49
CA TYR A 156 -9.02 -17.92 -10.85
C TYR A 156 -9.88 -16.69 -10.55
N GLY A 157 -10.65 -16.22 -11.52
CA GLY A 157 -11.55 -15.08 -11.33
C GLY A 157 -12.60 -15.33 -10.24
N GLN A 158 -13.18 -16.53 -10.18
CA GLN A 158 -14.13 -16.92 -9.15
C GLN A 158 -13.48 -16.97 -7.76
N SER A 159 -12.27 -17.51 -7.65
CA SER A 159 -11.52 -17.56 -6.39
C SER A 159 -11.25 -16.16 -5.84
N LEU A 160 -10.85 -15.21 -6.69
CA LEU A 160 -10.65 -13.81 -6.29
C LEU A 160 -11.96 -13.13 -5.87
N LEU A 161 -13.06 -13.38 -6.58
CA LEU A 161 -14.39 -12.85 -6.23
C LEU A 161 -14.87 -13.39 -4.88
N THR A 162 -14.68 -14.69 -4.62
CA THR A 162 -15.02 -15.33 -3.33
C THR A 162 -14.21 -14.69 -2.21
N LEU A 163 -12.92 -14.48 -2.41
CA LEU A 163 -12.06 -13.82 -1.43
C LEU A 163 -12.50 -12.37 -1.17
N ALA A 164 -12.82 -11.62 -2.23
CA ALA A 164 -13.28 -10.23 -2.12
C ALA A 164 -14.66 -10.12 -1.45
N SER A 165 -15.58 -11.05 -1.72
CA SER A 165 -16.90 -11.12 -1.08
C SER A 165 -16.82 -11.54 0.38
N GLY A 166 -15.97 -12.49 0.73
CA GLY A 166 -15.69 -12.91 2.10
C GLY A 166 -15.16 -11.78 2.98
N ARG A 167 -14.44 -10.82 2.42
CA ARG A 167 -14.03 -9.58 3.11
C ARG A 167 -15.21 -8.69 3.49
N ARG A 168 -16.30 -8.68 2.72
CA ARG A 168 -17.49 -7.85 2.99
C ARG A 168 -18.43 -8.45 4.04
N PHE A 169 -18.34 -9.76 4.30
CA PHE A 169 -19.31 -10.49 5.13
C PHE A 169 -18.82 -10.84 6.54
N ARG A 170 -17.71 -10.28 7.02
CA ARG A 170 -17.40 -10.31 8.46
C ARG A 170 -17.76 -8.97 9.10
N PRO A 171 -19.03 -8.77 9.50
CA PRO A 171 -19.34 -7.80 10.54
C PRO A 171 -18.61 -8.26 11.79
N GLY A 172 -17.91 -7.33 12.43
CA GLY A 172 -17.16 -7.62 13.64
C GLY A 172 -18.02 -8.41 14.63
N ILE A 173 -17.55 -9.57 14.98
CA ILE A 173 -18.00 -10.25 16.19
C ILE A 173 -17.09 -9.73 17.28
N SER A 174 -17.76 -9.03 18.18
CA SER A 174 -17.33 -8.52 19.49
C SER A 174 -16.44 -9.47 20.24
#